data_f5acfa1beb650db7ef8980916e46026b
#
_entry.id   f5acfa1beb650db7ef8980916e46026b
#
_cell.length_a   1.000
_cell.length_b   1.000
_cell.length_c   1.000
_cell.angle_alpha   90.00
_cell.angle_beta   90.00
_cell.angle_gamma   90.00
#
_symmetry.space_group_name_H-M   'P 1'
#
loop_
_entity.id
_entity.type
_entity.pdbx_description
1 polymer ?
#
loop_
_entity_poly.entity_id
_entity_poly.type
_entity_poly.pdbx_seq_one_letter_code
_entity_poly.pdbx_strand_id
1 'polypeptide(L)'
;RQTTPYCVKKVAVLNSWGKIRSWGCHMVHHALYQKQNYSYAGIIEALSGAPFEVSFLSFDDILADPSLLKEIDVIINVGDGDTAHTGGAAWENPAVAAAIRKFVYEGGGFIGVGEPSGHAYQGHYLQLADLIGVEKETGFTLNYDKYNWEEHPEHFILQDITKPVDFGEGKKNMYAYADTEILVQRDREVQMAVNEFGKGRSVY
;
A
#
# COMPACT_ATOMS: atom_id res chain seq x y z
N ARG A 1 -1.76 -31.05 23.83
CA ARG A 1 -2.28 -30.94 22.46
C ARG A 1 -2.08 -29.47 22.06
N GLN A 2 -1.17 -29.19 21.13
CA GLN A 2 -1.13 -27.91 20.47
C GLN A 2 -2.38 -27.80 19.60
N THR A 3 -3.29 -26.90 19.94
CA THR A 3 -4.41 -26.57 19.06
C THR A 3 -3.84 -25.78 17.89
N THR A 4 -4.25 -26.13 16.68
CA THR A 4 -3.92 -25.30 15.49
C THR A 4 -4.41 -23.89 15.75
N PRO A 5 -3.55 -22.86 15.68
CA PRO A 5 -4.00 -21.50 15.91
C PRO A 5 -5.08 -21.14 14.89
N TYR A 6 -6.14 -20.51 15.37
CA TYR A 6 -7.20 -20.02 14.51
C TYR A 6 -6.67 -18.79 13.74
N CYS A 7 -6.69 -18.88 12.42
CA CYS A 7 -6.35 -17.76 11.54
C CYS A 7 -7.62 -17.07 11.08
N VAL A 8 -7.72 -15.75 11.34
CA VAL A 8 -8.89 -14.95 10.94
C VAL A 8 -8.80 -14.59 9.47
N LYS A 9 -7.62 -14.13 9.04
CA LYS A 9 -7.36 -13.65 7.68
C LYS A 9 -5.93 -13.95 7.24
N LYS A 10 -5.75 -14.08 5.92
CA LYS A 10 -4.45 -14.27 5.29
C LYS A 10 -3.94 -12.95 4.71
N VAL A 11 -2.79 -12.53 5.17
CA VAL A 11 -2.16 -11.26 4.78
C VAL A 11 -0.87 -11.56 4.04
N ALA A 12 -0.69 -10.98 2.86
CA ALA A 12 0.56 -11.03 2.12
C ALA A 12 1.25 -9.67 2.12
N VAL A 13 2.48 -9.64 2.60
CA VAL A 13 3.36 -8.47 2.47
C VAL A 13 4.13 -8.60 1.17
N LEU A 14 3.98 -7.61 0.28
CA LEU A 14 4.69 -7.59 -1.00
C LEU A 14 6.18 -7.34 -0.78
N ASN A 15 7.02 -8.19 -1.35
CA ASN A 15 8.47 -8.07 -1.26
C ASN A 15 9.17 -8.74 -2.44
N SER A 16 9.92 -7.98 -3.22
CA SER A 16 10.73 -8.47 -4.34
C SER A 16 12.11 -9.00 -3.90
N TRP A 17 12.15 -9.64 -2.78
CA TRP A 17 13.37 -10.11 -2.10
C TRP A 17 14.36 -10.86 -3.00
N GLY A 18 13.88 -11.65 -3.94
CA GLY A 18 14.72 -12.46 -4.83
C GLY A 18 15.64 -11.67 -5.75
N LYS A 19 15.19 -10.53 -6.26
CA LYS A 19 15.95 -9.67 -7.19
C LYS A 19 16.95 -8.74 -6.51
N ILE A 20 16.80 -8.53 -5.21
CA ILE A 20 17.58 -7.58 -4.45
C ILE A 20 18.79 -8.22 -3.79
N ARG A 21 18.83 -9.54 -3.74
CA ARG A 21 19.80 -10.26 -2.90
C ARG A 21 21.25 -9.88 -3.15
N SER A 22 21.65 -9.62 -4.40
CA SER A 22 22.99 -9.12 -4.72
C SER A 22 23.16 -7.62 -4.46
N TRP A 23 22.09 -6.87 -4.61
CA TRP A 23 22.08 -5.42 -4.46
C TRP A 23 22.01 -5.00 -2.98
N GLY A 24 21.18 -5.66 -2.20
CA GLY A 24 21.07 -5.45 -0.76
C GLY A 24 22.37 -5.67 -0.01
N CYS A 25 23.18 -6.63 -0.43
CA CYS A 25 24.50 -6.88 0.17
C CYS A 25 25.51 -5.75 -0.08
N HIS A 26 25.37 -5.01 -1.18
CA HIS A 26 26.28 -3.93 -1.53
C HIS A 26 25.82 -2.54 -1.11
N MET A 27 24.54 -2.37 -0.77
CA MET A 27 23.91 -1.09 -0.49
C MET A 27 23.37 -0.96 0.93
N VAL A 28 23.91 -1.70 1.87
CA VAL A 28 23.53 -1.74 3.30
C VAL A 28 23.48 -0.35 3.96
N HIS A 29 24.15 0.63 3.38
CA HIS A 29 24.23 1.99 3.91
C HIS A 29 23.43 3.04 3.12
N HIS A 30 22.65 2.65 2.11
CA HIS A 30 21.87 3.61 1.37
C HIS A 30 20.64 4.02 2.19
N ALA A 31 20.44 5.32 2.42
CA ALA A 31 19.37 5.84 3.29
C ALA A 31 17.96 5.39 2.89
N LEU A 32 17.69 5.20 1.60
CA LEU A 32 16.41 4.69 1.09
C LEU A 32 16.14 3.26 1.54
N TYR A 33 17.17 2.41 1.59
CA TYR A 33 17.03 1.03 2.07
C TYR A 33 16.78 0.96 3.56
N GLN A 34 17.39 1.84 4.34
CA GLN A 34 17.13 1.91 5.78
C GLN A 34 15.68 2.25 6.05
N LYS A 35 15.14 3.28 5.37
CA LYS A 35 13.72 3.65 5.49
C LYS A 35 12.80 2.47 5.13
N GLN A 36 13.11 1.75 4.06
CA GLN A 36 12.33 0.60 3.64
C GLN A 36 12.39 -0.55 4.66
N ASN A 37 13.56 -0.81 5.23
CA ASN A 37 13.71 -1.81 6.28
C ASN A 37 12.89 -1.45 7.53
N TYR A 38 12.84 -0.18 7.91
CA TYR A 38 11.99 0.29 9.01
C TYR A 38 10.51 0.10 8.69
N SER A 39 10.07 0.34 7.47
CA SER A 39 8.69 0.11 7.05
C SER A 39 8.31 -1.37 7.15
N TYR A 40 9.17 -2.28 6.69
CA TYR A 40 8.96 -3.72 6.86
C TYR A 40 8.95 -4.14 8.33
N ALA A 41 9.89 -3.66 9.12
CA ALA A 41 9.94 -3.95 10.55
C ALA A 41 8.66 -3.49 11.25
N GLY A 42 8.20 -2.28 10.96
CA GLY A 42 6.95 -1.73 11.53
C GLY A 42 5.72 -2.55 11.17
N ILE A 43 5.59 -2.98 9.92
CA ILE A 43 4.46 -3.84 9.50
C ILE A 43 4.54 -5.21 10.17
N ILE A 44 5.70 -5.83 10.24
CA ILE A 44 5.87 -7.14 10.90
C ILE A 44 5.57 -7.01 12.39
N GLU A 45 6.03 -5.95 13.03
CA GLU A 45 5.71 -5.68 14.45
C GLU A 45 4.20 -5.49 14.66
N ALA A 46 3.53 -4.69 13.81
CA ALA A 46 2.09 -4.47 13.87
C ALA A 46 1.27 -5.75 13.66
N LEU A 47 1.73 -6.66 12.81
CA LEU A 47 1.07 -7.93 12.55
C LEU A 47 1.43 -9.00 13.60
N SER A 48 2.48 -8.80 14.39
CA SER A 48 2.93 -9.76 15.39
C SER A 48 1.90 -9.89 16.52
N GLY A 49 1.52 -11.12 16.81
CA GLY A 49 0.51 -11.41 17.83
C GLY A 49 -0.93 -11.22 17.39
N ALA A 50 -1.18 -10.67 16.20
CA ALA A 50 -2.51 -10.65 15.61
C ALA A 50 -2.88 -12.05 15.05
N PRO A 51 -4.17 -12.40 15.01
CA PRO A 51 -4.63 -13.71 14.55
C PRO A 51 -4.65 -13.79 13.01
N PHE A 52 -3.60 -13.32 12.36
CA PHE A 52 -3.44 -13.36 10.91
C PHE A 52 -2.38 -14.38 10.51
N GLU A 53 -2.62 -15.05 9.38
CA GLU A 53 -1.58 -15.78 8.68
C GLU A 53 -0.81 -14.77 7.80
N VAL A 54 0.46 -14.56 8.11
CA VAL A 54 1.30 -13.59 7.39
C VAL A 54 2.26 -14.33 6.47
N SER A 55 2.26 -13.96 5.21
CA SER A 55 3.16 -14.47 4.18
C SER A 55 3.85 -13.32 3.43
N PHE A 56 4.92 -13.65 2.71
CA PHE A 56 5.55 -12.73 1.77
C PHE A 56 5.25 -13.20 0.35
N LEU A 57 4.94 -12.26 -0.52
CA LEU A 57 4.65 -12.53 -1.92
C LEU A 57 5.48 -11.59 -2.80
N SER A 58 6.24 -12.14 -3.75
CA SER A 58 7.00 -11.32 -4.67
C SER A 58 6.15 -10.88 -5.88
N PHE A 59 6.58 -9.82 -6.54
CA PHE A 59 5.95 -9.38 -7.79
C PHE A 59 6.17 -10.40 -8.92
N ASP A 60 7.27 -11.15 -8.87
CA ASP A 60 7.53 -12.23 -9.82
C ASP A 60 6.58 -13.41 -9.61
N ASP A 61 6.21 -13.73 -8.37
CA ASP A 61 5.21 -14.75 -8.08
C ASP A 61 3.84 -14.36 -8.63
N ILE A 62 3.44 -13.10 -8.45
CA ILE A 62 2.18 -12.57 -9.01
C ILE A 62 2.17 -12.64 -10.53
N LEU A 63 3.30 -12.34 -11.19
CA LEU A 63 3.42 -12.41 -12.64
C LEU A 63 3.41 -13.86 -13.15
N ALA A 64 4.05 -14.76 -12.42
CA ALA A 64 4.12 -16.17 -12.81
C ALA A 64 2.79 -16.89 -12.60
N ASP A 65 2.11 -16.62 -11.50
CA ASP A 65 0.81 -17.21 -11.17
C ASP A 65 -0.09 -16.24 -10.40
N PRO A 66 -0.87 -15.41 -11.07
CA PRO A 66 -1.81 -14.50 -10.42
C PRO A 66 -2.88 -15.20 -9.57
N SER A 67 -3.05 -16.52 -9.71
CA SER A 67 -4.04 -17.27 -8.93
C SER A 67 -3.66 -17.40 -7.46
N LEU A 68 -2.38 -17.19 -7.11
CA LEU A 68 -1.91 -17.13 -5.72
C LEU A 68 -2.67 -16.09 -4.89
N LEU A 69 -3.12 -15.02 -5.53
CA LEU A 69 -3.90 -13.96 -4.87
C LEU A 69 -5.27 -14.44 -4.37
N LYS A 70 -5.81 -15.54 -4.91
CA LYS A 70 -7.11 -16.11 -4.43
C LYS A 70 -7.04 -16.66 -3.02
N GLU A 71 -5.85 -17.02 -2.56
CA GLU A 71 -5.62 -17.53 -1.21
C GLU A 71 -5.34 -16.43 -0.19
N ILE A 72 -5.32 -15.18 -0.60
CA ILE A 72 -4.97 -14.01 0.21
C ILE A 72 -6.23 -13.16 0.43
N ASP A 73 -6.39 -12.62 1.63
CA ASP A 73 -7.45 -11.66 1.94
C ASP A 73 -6.99 -10.21 1.79
N VAL A 74 -5.73 -9.92 2.18
CA VAL A 74 -5.17 -8.56 2.17
C VAL A 74 -3.74 -8.58 1.65
N ILE A 75 -3.43 -7.65 0.76
CA ILE A 75 -2.07 -7.36 0.30
C ILE A 75 -1.59 -6.06 0.93
N ILE A 76 -0.35 -6.03 1.41
CA ILE A 76 0.30 -4.83 1.94
C ILE A 76 1.53 -4.50 1.10
N ASN A 77 1.59 -3.30 0.53
CA ASN A 77 2.82 -2.74 -0.02
C ASN A 77 3.36 -1.65 0.91
N VAL A 78 4.52 -1.91 1.50
CA VAL A 78 5.02 -1.20 2.68
C VAL A 78 5.89 0.02 2.40
N GLY A 79 5.77 0.61 1.24
CA GLY A 79 6.54 1.82 0.96
C GLY A 79 6.60 2.16 -0.52
N ASP A 80 7.57 3.00 -0.85
CA ASP A 80 7.69 3.58 -2.17
C ASP A 80 7.90 2.51 -3.24
N GLY A 81 6.99 2.45 -4.21
CA GLY A 81 6.94 1.43 -5.24
C GLY A 81 8.14 1.44 -6.20
N ASP A 82 8.91 2.52 -6.22
CA ASP A 82 10.13 2.63 -7.04
C ASP A 82 11.35 1.95 -6.41
N THR A 83 11.23 1.41 -5.20
CA THR A 83 12.31 0.64 -4.60
C THR A 83 12.30 -0.80 -5.09
N ALA A 84 13.48 -1.41 -5.12
CA ALA A 84 13.62 -2.80 -5.51
C ALA A 84 12.86 -3.78 -4.59
N HIS A 85 12.59 -3.42 -3.34
CA HIS A 85 11.80 -4.24 -2.40
C HIS A 85 10.31 -4.22 -2.71
N THR A 86 9.79 -3.06 -3.10
CA THR A 86 8.37 -2.76 -3.25
C THR A 86 7.90 -2.76 -4.71
N GLY A 87 8.71 -3.34 -5.58
CA GLY A 87 8.40 -3.60 -6.99
C GLY A 87 9.45 -3.05 -7.95
N GLY A 88 9.85 -1.79 -7.84
CA GLY A 88 10.82 -1.17 -8.75
C GLY A 88 10.44 -1.40 -10.22
N ALA A 89 11.35 -1.99 -10.99
CA ALA A 89 11.13 -2.30 -12.40
C ALA A 89 9.97 -3.30 -12.68
N ALA A 90 9.48 -4.04 -11.67
CA ALA A 90 8.32 -4.91 -11.88
C ALA A 90 7.06 -4.13 -12.24
N TRP A 91 6.95 -2.88 -11.80
CA TRP A 91 5.82 -2.00 -12.13
C TRP A 91 5.78 -1.57 -13.61
N GLU A 92 6.87 -1.73 -14.36
CA GLU A 92 6.90 -1.50 -15.81
C GLU A 92 6.03 -2.53 -16.55
N ASN A 93 5.79 -3.69 -15.92
CA ASN A 93 4.88 -4.68 -16.48
C ASN A 93 3.43 -4.37 -16.04
N PRO A 94 2.54 -3.98 -16.97
CA PRO A 94 1.17 -3.62 -16.64
C PRO A 94 0.36 -4.78 -16.03
N ALA A 95 0.80 -6.02 -16.19
CA ALA A 95 0.14 -7.18 -15.61
C ALA A 95 0.19 -7.17 -14.06
N VAL A 96 1.21 -6.54 -13.45
CA VAL A 96 1.29 -6.37 -11.99
C VAL A 96 0.13 -5.53 -11.48
N ALA A 97 -0.01 -4.32 -12.01
CA ALA A 97 -1.09 -3.43 -11.61
C ALA A 97 -2.47 -4.03 -11.94
N ALA A 98 -2.60 -4.71 -13.08
CA ALA A 98 -3.83 -5.37 -13.47
C ALA A 98 -4.21 -6.51 -12.51
N ALA A 99 -3.25 -7.33 -12.08
CA ALA A 99 -3.49 -8.43 -11.14
C ALA A 99 -3.94 -7.90 -9.77
N ILE A 100 -3.28 -6.86 -9.25
CA ILE A 100 -3.64 -6.23 -7.97
C ILE A 100 -5.02 -5.57 -8.05
N ARG A 101 -5.32 -4.82 -9.13
CA ARG A 101 -6.65 -4.24 -9.35
C ARG A 101 -7.75 -5.31 -9.39
N LYS A 102 -7.50 -6.39 -10.14
CA LYS A 102 -8.46 -7.49 -10.21
C LYS A 102 -8.72 -8.10 -8.85
N PHE A 103 -7.66 -8.37 -8.09
CA PHE A 103 -7.75 -8.92 -6.75
C PHE A 103 -8.64 -8.04 -5.84
N VAL A 104 -8.39 -6.73 -5.80
CA VAL A 104 -9.19 -5.82 -4.97
C VAL A 104 -10.60 -5.68 -5.52
N TYR A 105 -10.77 -5.55 -6.84
CA TYR A 105 -12.10 -5.45 -7.46
C TYR A 105 -13.00 -6.65 -7.13
N GLU A 106 -12.42 -7.85 -7.01
CA GLU A 106 -13.11 -9.09 -6.66
C GLU A 106 -13.39 -9.25 -5.16
N GLY A 107 -12.86 -8.37 -4.29
CA GLY A 107 -13.17 -8.34 -2.86
C GLY A 107 -11.95 -8.41 -1.93
N GLY A 108 -10.74 -8.42 -2.47
CA GLY A 108 -9.51 -8.34 -1.68
C GLY A 108 -9.29 -6.97 -1.03
N GLY A 109 -8.44 -6.93 -0.01
CA GLY A 109 -7.99 -5.70 0.62
C GLY A 109 -6.60 -5.28 0.17
N PHE A 110 -6.34 -3.98 0.06
CA PHE A 110 -5.02 -3.45 -0.23
C PHE A 110 -4.63 -2.38 0.78
N ILE A 111 -3.47 -2.51 1.40
CA ILE A 111 -2.89 -1.47 2.25
C ILE A 111 -1.64 -0.95 1.57
N GLY A 112 -1.62 0.35 1.31
CA GLY A 112 -0.51 1.04 0.68
C GLY A 112 0.14 2.06 1.60
N VAL A 113 1.46 2.05 1.71
CA VAL A 113 2.22 3.00 2.55
C VAL A 113 3.10 3.88 1.68
N GLY A 114 3.07 5.18 1.91
CA GLY A 114 3.91 6.14 1.20
C GLY A 114 3.50 6.35 -0.26
N GLU A 115 4.31 5.95 -1.21
CA GLU A 115 3.99 5.90 -2.65
C GLU A 115 3.85 4.43 -3.08
N PRO A 116 2.71 3.77 -2.80
CA PRO A 116 2.63 2.31 -2.72
C PRO A 116 2.54 1.60 -4.07
N SER A 117 2.76 2.28 -5.17
CA SER A 117 2.85 1.68 -6.51
C SER A 117 3.89 2.37 -7.35
N GLY A 118 4.27 1.75 -8.47
CA GLY A 118 5.10 2.38 -9.49
C GLY A 118 4.43 3.60 -10.10
N HIS A 119 5.22 4.41 -10.76
CA HIS A 119 4.76 5.64 -11.39
C HIS A 119 4.15 5.35 -12.77
N ALA A 120 3.07 6.06 -13.10
CA ALA A 120 2.52 6.07 -14.46
C ALA A 120 3.08 7.28 -15.22
N TYR A 121 3.35 7.09 -16.51
CA TYR A 121 3.99 8.12 -17.32
C TYR A 121 3.02 9.15 -17.90
N GLN A 122 1.70 8.91 -17.83
CA GLN A 122 0.71 9.79 -18.43
C GLN A 122 -0.49 10.01 -17.51
N GLY A 123 -0.65 11.23 -17.04
CA GLY A 123 -1.83 11.71 -16.35
C GLY A 123 -2.02 11.28 -14.90
N HIS A 124 -1.29 10.26 -14.46
CA HIS A 124 -1.29 9.76 -13.08
C HIS A 124 0.14 9.59 -12.61
N TYR A 125 0.41 9.93 -11.36
CA TYR A 125 1.71 9.64 -10.77
C TYR A 125 1.75 8.18 -10.27
N LEU A 126 0.74 7.75 -9.53
CA LEU A 126 0.66 6.39 -9.01
C LEU A 126 -0.17 5.50 -9.94
N GLN A 127 0.37 4.33 -10.30
CA GLN A 127 -0.35 3.37 -11.15
C GLN A 127 -1.63 2.84 -10.51
N LEU A 128 -1.68 2.77 -9.18
CA LEU A 128 -2.85 2.31 -8.42
C LEU A 128 -3.65 3.46 -7.80
N ALA A 129 -3.51 4.71 -8.28
CA ALA A 129 -4.19 5.85 -7.73
C ALA A 129 -5.72 5.67 -7.64
N ASP A 130 -6.32 5.11 -8.68
CA ASP A 130 -7.75 4.80 -8.74
C ASP A 130 -8.19 3.76 -7.69
N LEU A 131 -7.33 2.79 -7.41
CA LEU A 131 -7.59 1.76 -6.42
C LEU A 131 -7.46 2.30 -5.00
N ILE A 132 -6.39 3.06 -4.72
CA ILE A 132 -6.13 3.59 -3.37
C ILE A 132 -6.92 4.86 -3.06
N GLY A 133 -7.50 5.50 -4.07
CA GLY A 133 -8.22 6.76 -3.94
C GLY A 133 -7.32 7.98 -3.69
N VAL A 134 -6.00 7.82 -3.79
CA VAL A 134 -5.02 8.87 -3.50
C VAL A 134 -4.05 9.01 -4.65
N GLU A 135 -3.75 10.25 -5.02
CA GLU A 135 -2.83 10.58 -6.10
C GLU A 135 -1.77 11.57 -5.61
N LYS A 136 -0.61 11.54 -6.23
CA LYS A 136 0.43 12.54 -6.02
C LYS A 136 0.35 13.63 -7.09
N GLU A 137 0.17 14.86 -6.64
CA GLU A 137 0.17 16.02 -7.55
C GLU A 137 1.60 16.41 -7.93
N THR A 138 1.87 16.43 -9.21
CA THR A 138 3.19 16.74 -9.77
C THR A 138 3.23 18.05 -10.54
N GLY A 139 2.13 18.85 -10.51
CA GLY A 139 1.99 20.10 -11.24
C GLY A 139 1.44 19.93 -12.66
N PHE A 140 1.14 18.71 -13.10
CA PHE A 140 0.61 18.45 -14.45
C PHE A 140 -0.89 18.10 -14.48
N THR A 141 -1.51 17.91 -13.31
CA THR A 141 -2.87 17.38 -13.19
C THR A 141 -3.75 18.25 -12.31
N LEU A 142 -3.56 19.54 -12.31
CA LEU A 142 -4.40 20.46 -11.55
C LEU A 142 -5.87 20.39 -11.99
N ASN A 143 -6.60 19.49 -11.37
CA ASN A 143 -8.04 19.44 -11.49
C ASN A 143 -8.63 19.39 -10.08
N TYR A 144 -8.76 20.56 -9.48
CA TYR A 144 -9.27 20.74 -8.12
C TYR A 144 -10.68 20.17 -7.91
N ASP A 145 -11.45 20.05 -8.96
CA ASP A 145 -12.82 19.52 -8.90
C ASP A 145 -12.85 17.99 -8.64
N LYS A 146 -11.68 17.32 -8.72
CA LYS A 146 -11.57 15.88 -8.50
C LYS A 146 -11.06 15.50 -7.11
N TYR A 147 -10.61 16.46 -6.33
CA TYR A 147 -10.10 16.21 -4.99
C TYR A 147 -11.11 16.61 -3.94
N ASN A 148 -11.10 15.90 -2.81
CA ASN A 148 -11.83 16.32 -1.63
C ASN A 148 -10.88 16.59 -0.47
N TRP A 149 -11.37 17.25 0.58
CA TRP A 149 -10.63 17.57 1.80
C TRP A 149 -11.49 17.37 3.04
N GLU A 150 -12.60 16.63 2.92
CA GLU A 150 -13.48 16.32 4.04
C GLU A 150 -12.92 15.16 4.84
N GLU A 151 -12.67 15.36 6.12
CA GLU A 151 -12.21 14.31 7.03
C GLU A 151 -13.39 13.56 7.64
N HIS A 152 -13.22 12.26 7.84
CA HIS A 152 -14.16 11.35 8.48
C HIS A 152 -13.58 10.79 9.78
N PRO A 153 -13.45 11.63 10.84
CA PRO A 153 -12.85 11.22 12.11
C PRO A 153 -13.69 10.19 12.87
N GLU A 154 -14.98 10.04 12.51
CA GLU A 154 -15.90 9.04 13.07
C GLU A 154 -15.69 7.64 12.53
N HIS A 155 -14.85 7.45 11.51
CA HIS A 155 -14.63 6.16 10.88
C HIS A 155 -14.09 5.13 11.88
N PHE A 156 -14.58 3.90 11.81
CA PHE A 156 -14.30 2.83 12.78
C PHE A 156 -12.80 2.54 12.98
N ILE A 157 -11.97 2.75 11.95
CA ILE A 157 -10.50 2.58 12.05
C ILE A 157 -9.90 3.51 13.11
N LEU A 158 -10.51 4.68 13.33
CA LEU A 158 -10.05 5.68 14.29
C LEU A 158 -10.73 5.58 15.66
N GLN A 159 -11.72 4.71 15.82
CA GLN A 159 -12.61 4.66 16.98
C GLN A 159 -11.89 4.57 18.33
N ASP A 160 -10.81 3.80 18.41
CA ASP A 160 -10.06 3.60 19.66
C ASP A 160 -8.78 4.46 19.75
N ILE A 161 -8.60 5.35 18.78
CA ILE A 161 -7.43 6.21 18.74
C ILE A 161 -7.73 7.50 19.53
N THR A 162 -7.18 7.58 20.73
CA THR A 162 -7.42 8.71 21.65
C THR A 162 -6.43 9.86 21.52
N LYS A 163 -5.38 9.68 20.74
CA LYS A 163 -4.35 10.70 20.50
C LYS A 163 -4.16 10.90 19.02
N PRO A 164 -3.79 12.12 18.56
CA PRO A 164 -3.42 12.34 17.17
C PRO A 164 -2.37 11.34 16.71
N VAL A 165 -2.59 10.75 15.54
CA VAL A 165 -1.61 9.85 14.92
C VAL A 165 -0.50 10.69 14.33
N ASP A 166 0.74 10.41 14.69
CA ASP A 166 1.91 11.06 14.11
C ASP A 166 2.48 10.21 12.98
N PHE A 167 2.29 10.69 11.77
CA PHE A 167 2.84 10.06 10.54
C PHE A 167 4.25 10.58 10.20
N GLY A 168 4.89 11.32 11.09
CA GLY A 168 6.18 11.95 10.81
C GLY A 168 6.09 13.01 9.71
N GLU A 169 7.06 13.03 8.80
CA GLU A 169 7.03 13.98 7.67
C GLU A 169 5.93 13.65 6.65
N GLY A 170 5.54 12.38 6.55
CA GLY A 170 4.60 11.91 5.55
C GLY A 170 5.13 12.03 4.11
N LYS A 171 4.28 11.75 3.14
CA LYS A 171 4.55 12.05 1.73
C LYS A 171 3.94 13.38 1.36
N LYS A 172 4.65 14.14 0.52
CA LYS A 172 4.21 15.45 0.06
C LYS A 172 3.35 15.35 -1.19
N ASN A 173 2.45 16.32 -1.33
CA ASN A 173 1.56 16.48 -2.49
C ASN A 173 0.62 15.27 -2.70
N MET A 174 0.19 14.63 -1.63
CA MET A 174 -0.76 13.51 -1.69
C MET A 174 -2.18 14.02 -1.47
N TYR A 175 -3.08 13.77 -2.43
CA TYR A 175 -4.45 14.24 -2.43
C TYR A 175 -5.44 13.12 -2.69
N ALA A 176 -6.58 13.15 -1.99
CA ALA A 176 -7.64 12.17 -2.16
C ALA A 176 -8.55 12.53 -3.35
N TYR A 177 -8.98 11.52 -4.11
CA TYR A 177 -10.06 11.68 -5.09
C TYR A 177 -11.41 11.98 -4.40
N ALA A 178 -12.36 12.49 -5.19
CA ALA A 178 -13.67 12.96 -4.69
C ALA A 178 -14.44 11.92 -3.85
N ASP A 179 -14.33 10.64 -4.22
CA ASP A 179 -15.09 9.54 -3.58
C ASP A 179 -14.28 8.82 -2.49
N THR A 180 -13.10 9.30 -2.16
CA THR A 180 -12.22 8.70 -1.14
C THR A 180 -12.50 9.30 0.22
N GLU A 181 -12.65 8.48 1.25
CA GLU A 181 -12.81 8.95 2.63
C GLU A 181 -11.44 9.25 3.26
N ILE A 182 -11.20 10.52 3.58
CA ILE A 182 -9.98 10.94 4.28
C ILE A 182 -10.18 10.70 5.77
N LEU A 183 -9.29 9.94 6.38
CA LEU A 183 -9.31 9.69 7.81
C LEU A 183 -8.41 10.66 8.58
N VAL A 184 -7.25 11.00 8.01
CA VAL A 184 -6.31 11.96 8.58
C VAL A 184 -5.65 12.74 7.46
N GLN A 185 -5.59 14.05 7.60
CA GLN A 185 -4.82 14.95 6.73
C GLN A 185 -4.01 15.96 7.53
N ARG A 186 -3.02 16.53 6.89
CA ARG A 186 -2.23 17.64 7.42
C ARG A 186 -1.98 18.63 6.29
N ASP A 187 -2.37 19.89 6.50
CA ASP A 187 -2.21 20.95 5.49
C ASP A 187 -2.84 20.58 4.13
N ARG A 188 -3.98 19.87 4.16
CA ARG A 188 -4.68 19.30 2.99
C ARG A 188 -3.94 18.16 2.28
N GLU A 189 -2.82 17.71 2.79
CA GLU A 189 -2.14 16.51 2.31
C GLU A 189 -2.65 15.28 3.07
N VAL A 190 -3.08 14.28 2.34
CA VAL A 190 -3.61 13.04 2.90
C VAL A 190 -2.51 12.29 3.63
N GLN A 191 -2.79 11.90 4.87
CA GLN A 191 -1.92 11.04 5.66
C GLN A 191 -2.50 9.64 5.80
N MET A 192 -3.83 9.54 5.83
CA MET A 192 -4.55 8.26 5.87
C MET A 192 -5.90 8.42 5.17
N ALA A 193 -6.23 7.47 4.33
CA ALA A 193 -7.51 7.44 3.62
C ALA A 193 -7.96 6.01 3.37
N VAL A 194 -9.26 5.83 3.13
CA VAL A 194 -9.87 4.58 2.72
C VAL A 194 -10.65 4.77 1.43
N ASN A 195 -10.63 3.76 0.58
CA ASN A 195 -11.33 3.82 -0.70
C ASN A 195 -11.99 2.47 -1.01
N GLU A 196 -13.15 2.50 -1.64
CA GLU A 196 -13.84 1.33 -2.17
C GLU A 196 -13.45 1.13 -3.63
N PHE A 197 -13.10 -0.09 -4.01
CA PHE A 197 -12.77 -0.43 -5.38
C PHE A 197 -13.42 -1.77 -5.78
N GLY A 198 -14.48 -1.71 -6.54
CA GLY A 198 -15.31 -2.87 -6.86
C GLY A 198 -15.97 -3.44 -5.59
N LYS A 199 -15.62 -4.67 -5.21
CA LYS A 199 -16.10 -5.31 -3.98
C LYS A 199 -15.08 -5.22 -2.84
N GLY A 200 -13.88 -4.77 -3.11
CA GLY A 200 -12.79 -4.67 -2.16
C GLY A 200 -12.57 -3.25 -1.66
N ARG A 201 -11.56 -3.10 -0.85
CA ARG A 201 -11.22 -1.84 -0.19
C ARG A 201 -9.73 -1.65 -0.11
N SER A 202 -9.34 -0.39 -0.03
CA SER A 202 -7.95 -0.03 0.23
C SER A 202 -7.83 0.90 1.43
N VAL A 203 -6.63 0.89 2.01
CA VAL A 203 -6.18 1.85 3.01
C VAL A 203 -4.87 2.44 2.53
N TYR A 204 -4.81 3.76 2.52
CA TYR A 204 -3.59 4.54 2.31
C TYR A 204 -3.07 5.03 3.65
#